data_14d80984ebfaef34017caace7555d251
#
_entry.id   14d80984ebfaef34017caace7555d251
#
_cell.length_a   1.000
_cell.length_b   1.000
_cell.length_c   1.000
_cell.angle_alpha   90.00
_cell.angle_beta   90.00
_cell.angle_gamma   90.00
#
_symmetry.space_group_name_H-M   'P 1'
#
loop_
_entity.id
_entity.type
_entity.pdbx_description
1 polymer ?
#
loop_
_entity_poly.entity_id
_entity_poly.type
_entity_poly.pdbx_seq_one_letter_code
_entity_poly.pdbx_strand_id
1 'polypeptide(L)'
;MEERKYEIRSFGGDAAPKLVLERNIEGYAAVFGQESKYMYDPVLRKCFIEIIEPGAITEELIMRSDVRALIEHNYERMIARSYNGKGSLILKLDSHGMGYSFEAPRTPDGEYSLEMVKRGDIFGSSFGYWTDEKKNVTWSKRGDGILMRNVHKIDIIRDISIVASPAYMGTEVNVRSIEGTFEIPDETYKNDVNLLRNLINI
;
A
#
# COMPACT_ATOMS: atom_id res chain seq x y z
N MET A 1 15.31 -21.16 6.54
CA MET A 1 15.27 -19.72 6.26
C MET A 1 13.81 -19.34 6.19
N GLU A 2 13.33 -18.43 7.04
CA GLU A 2 11.98 -17.90 6.94
C GLU A 2 11.93 -17.02 5.69
N GLU A 3 11.02 -17.35 4.79
CA GLU A 3 10.85 -16.63 3.53
C GLU A 3 10.14 -15.31 3.83
N ARG A 4 10.91 -14.22 3.94
CA ARG A 4 10.35 -12.86 4.06
C ARG A 4 9.77 -12.49 2.71
N LYS A 5 8.47 -12.32 2.63
CA LYS A 5 7.78 -11.91 1.43
C LYS A 5 7.81 -10.40 1.29
N TYR A 6 8.16 -9.91 0.10
CA TYR A 6 7.98 -8.50 -0.25
C TYR A 6 6.49 -8.22 -0.47
N GLU A 7 6.00 -7.22 0.21
CA GLU A 7 4.60 -6.85 0.19
C GLU A 7 4.45 -5.40 -0.28
N ILE A 8 3.40 -5.13 -1.06
CA ILE A 8 3.04 -3.80 -1.55
C ILE A 8 1.66 -3.45 -1.03
N ARG A 9 1.51 -2.25 -0.50
CA ARG A 9 0.23 -1.68 -0.06
C ARG A 9 0.07 -0.27 -0.57
N SER A 10 -1.09 0.02 -1.15
CA SER A 10 -1.38 1.31 -1.77
C SER A 10 -2.61 1.94 -1.14
N PHE A 11 -2.57 3.24 -0.96
CA PHE A 11 -3.60 4.05 -0.32
C PHE A 11 -4.05 5.16 -1.26
N GLY A 12 -5.34 5.46 -1.27
CA GLY A 12 -5.94 6.55 -2.03
C GLY A 12 -6.68 7.55 -1.12
N GLY A 13 -7.55 8.37 -1.67
CA GLY A 13 -8.31 9.35 -0.90
C GLY A 13 -7.39 10.39 -0.24
N ASP A 14 -7.45 10.52 1.08
CA ASP A 14 -6.65 11.48 1.83
C ASP A 14 -5.14 11.19 1.82
N ALA A 15 -4.76 9.94 1.55
CA ALA A 15 -3.37 9.51 1.40
C ALA A 15 -2.79 9.77 0.00
N ALA A 16 -3.62 10.14 -0.98
CA ALA A 16 -3.20 10.38 -2.35
C ALA A 16 -2.08 11.42 -2.44
N PRO A 17 -1.20 11.31 -3.45
CA PRO A 17 -0.19 12.32 -3.71
C PRO A 17 -0.86 13.65 -4.09
N LYS A 18 -0.37 14.73 -3.51
CA LYS A 18 -0.84 16.10 -3.76
C LYS A 18 0.33 16.98 -4.16
N LEU A 19 0.10 17.85 -5.13
CA LEU A 19 1.05 18.88 -5.50
C LEU A 19 0.90 20.05 -4.51
N VAL A 20 1.97 20.31 -3.75
CA VAL A 20 2.09 21.43 -2.84
C VAL A 20 3.21 22.34 -3.35
N LEU A 21 2.91 23.61 -3.55
CA LEU A 21 3.78 24.51 -4.29
C LEU A 21 3.97 24.04 -5.76
N GLU A 22 4.93 24.64 -6.47
CA GLU A 22 5.11 24.37 -7.89
C GLU A 22 5.62 22.97 -8.22
N ARG A 23 6.45 22.40 -7.34
CA ARG A 23 7.16 21.14 -7.62
C ARG A 23 7.15 20.12 -6.48
N ASN A 24 6.60 20.45 -5.33
CA ASN A 24 6.59 19.53 -4.19
C ASN A 24 5.40 18.60 -4.26
N ILE A 25 5.67 17.31 -4.20
CA ILE A 25 4.67 16.25 -4.10
C ILE A 25 4.72 15.70 -2.67
N GLU A 26 3.57 15.63 -2.02
CA GLU A 26 3.41 15.03 -0.69
C GLU A 26 2.18 14.12 -0.63
N GLY A 27 2.20 13.17 0.30
CA GLY A 27 1.12 12.22 0.51
C GLY A 27 1.42 11.32 1.70
N TYR A 28 0.60 10.28 1.91
CA TYR A 28 0.84 9.24 2.90
C TYR A 28 1.08 7.90 2.21
N ALA A 29 2.24 7.32 2.43
CA ALA A 29 2.60 6.02 1.87
C ALA A 29 1.96 4.86 2.64
N ALA A 30 1.69 5.04 3.94
CA ALA A 30 0.94 4.12 4.79
C ALA A 30 -0.01 4.91 5.70
N VAL A 31 -1.21 4.39 5.92
CA VAL A 31 -2.19 4.93 6.87
C VAL A 31 -2.39 3.90 7.98
N PHE A 32 -2.35 4.35 9.25
CA PHE A 32 -2.48 3.49 10.40
C PHE A 32 -3.93 3.28 10.82
N GLY A 33 -4.23 2.09 11.35
CA GLY A 33 -5.54 1.77 11.92
C GLY A 33 -6.69 1.73 10.92
N GLN A 34 -6.42 1.89 9.63
CA GLN A 34 -7.43 1.86 8.58
C GLN A 34 -7.56 0.44 8.02
N GLU A 35 -8.79 -0.06 7.94
CA GLU A 35 -9.07 -1.32 7.26
C GLU A 35 -8.78 -1.19 5.76
N SER A 36 -8.06 -2.17 5.22
CA SER A 36 -7.93 -2.33 3.78
C SER A 36 -9.28 -2.76 3.17
N LYS A 37 -9.36 -2.71 1.85
CA LYS A 37 -10.36 -3.51 1.14
C LYS A 37 -10.01 -4.99 1.24
N TYR A 38 -10.91 -5.82 0.76
CA TYR A 38 -10.66 -7.26 0.67
C TYR A 38 -9.41 -7.53 -0.16
N MET A 39 -8.49 -8.25 0.43
CA MET A 39 -7.28 -8.76 -0.20
C MET A 39 -7.38 -10.27 -0.29
N TYR A 40 -6.64 -10.87 -1.21
CA TYR A 40 -6.62 -12.31 -1.39
C TYR A 40 -5.22 -12.86 -1.17
N ASP A 41 -5.08 -13.83 -0.28
CA ASP A 41 -3.85 -14.59 -0.10
C ASP A 41 -3.91 -15.89 -0.93
N PRO A 42 -3.07 -16.02 -1.97
CA PRO A 42 -3.10 -17.19 -2.85
C PRO A 42 -2.55 -18.45 -2.17
N VAL A 43 -1.75 -18.32 -1.12
CA VAL A 43 -1.19 -19.45 -0.38
C VAL A 43 -2.24 -20.04 0.57
N LEU A 44 -2.88 -19.15 1.34
CA LEU A 44 -3.96 -19.54 2.26
C LEU A 44 -5.29 -19.76 1.52
N ARG A 45 -5.40 -19.31 0.27
CA ARG A 45 -6.63 -19.31 -0.53
C ARG A 45 -7.80 -18.64 0.19
N LYS A 46 -7.55 -17.52 0.85
CA LYS A 46 -8.53 -16.81 1.66
C LYS A 46 -8.51 -15.32 1.39
N CYS A 47 -9.70 -14.72 1.45
CA CYS A 47 -9.86 -13.27 1.49
C CYS A 47 -9.68 -12.77 2.92
N PHE A 48 -9.09 -11.59 3.06
CA PHE A 48 -8.86 -10.97 4.36
C PHE A 48 -8.88 -9.44 4.23
N ILE A 49 -9.04 -8.78 5.36
CA ILE A 49 -8.83 -7.34 5.53
C ILE A 49 -7.54 -7.15 6.32
N GLU A 50 -6.74 -6.17 5.94
CA GLU A 50 -5.49 -5.85 6.64
C GLU A 50 -5.58 -4.50 7.34
N ILE A 51 -4.90 -4.40 8.45
CA ILE A 51 -4.67 -3.16 9.19
C ILE A 51 -3.17 -3.05 9.46
N ILE A 52 -2.59 -1.91 9.10
CA ILE A 52 -1.25 -1.51 9.57
C ILE A 52 -1.47 -0.78 10.91
N GLU A 53 -1.03 -1.40 11.98
CA GLU A 53 -1.27 -0.88 13.32
C GLU A 53 -0.44 0.38 13.60
N PRO A 54 -0.96 1.33 14.41
CA PRO A 54 -0.14 2.41 14.93
C PRO A 54 1.10 1.88 15.63
N GLY A 55 2.28 2.39 15.25
CA GLY A 55 3.56 1.90 15.76
C GLY A 55 4.20 0.76 14.95
N ALA A 56 3.52 0.22 13.93
CA ALA A 56 4.11 -0.77 13.02
C ALA A 56 5.34 -0.23 12.27
N ILE A 57 5.37 1.07 12.02
CA ILE A 57 6.50 1.81 11.45
C ILE A 57 7.05 2.74 12.53
N THR A 58 8.35 2.74 12.74
CA THR A 58 9.01 3.58 13.75
C THR A 58 9.98 4.56 13.12
N GLU A 59 10.27 5.66 13.82
CA GLU A 59 11.31 6.63 13.41
C GLU A 59 12.68 5.95 13.24
N GLU A 60 13.02 5.02 14.12
CA GLU A 60 14.26 4.24 14.02
C GLU A 60 14.32 3.45 12.70
N LEU A 61 13.20 2.83 12.31
CA LEU A 61 13.12 2.11 11.04
C LEU A 61 13.36 3.05 9.86
N ILE A 62 12.71 4.22 9.84
CA ILE A 62 12.91 5.24 8.79
C ILE A 62 14.36 5.69 8.74
N MET A 63 14.94 6.01 9.90
CA MET A 63 16.30 6.54 10.01
C MET A 63 17.40 5.54 9.60
N ARG A 64 17.14 4.25 9.61
CA ARG A 64 18.10 3.20 9.18
C ARG A 64 17.80 2.65 7.78
N SER A 65 16.71 3.07 7.16
CA SER A 65 16.26 2.52 5.88
C SER A 65 16.88 3.25 4.68
N ASP A 66 16.96 2.52 3.57
CA ASP A 66 17.18 3.06 2.22
C ASP A 66 15.86 3.02 1.46
N VAL A 67 15.12 4.12 1.49
CA VAL A 67 13.80 4.23 0.89
C VAL A 67 13.85 5.06 -0.39
N ARG A 68 13.33 4.52 -1.47
CA ARG A 68 13.23 5.20 -2.77
C ARG A 68 11.80 5.65 -3.02
N ALA A 69 11.64 6.86 -3.54
CA ALA A 69 10.37 7.28 -4.12
C ALA A 69 10.37 6.91 -5.60
N LEU A 70 9.38 6.13 -6.02
CA LEU A 70 9.29 5.55 -7.35
C LEU A 70 7.96 5.93 -8.02
N ILE A 71 7.86 5.68 -9.31
CA ILE A 71 6.61 5.65 -10.05
C ILE A 71 6.26 4.18 -10.31
N GLU A 72 5.06 3.74 -9.85
CA GLU A 72 4.52 2.38 -10.06
C GLU A 72 5.47 1.27 -9.58
N HIS A 73 6.18 1.45 -8.46
CA HIS A 73 7.18 0.50 -7.94
C HIS A 73 8.28 0.12 -8.95
N ASN A 74 8.47 0.92 -9.99
CA ASN A 74 9.49 0.69 -10.98
C ASN A 74 10.82 1.30 -10.52
N TYR A 75 11.79 0.47 -10.21
CA TYR A 75 13.11 0.87 -9.72
C TYR A 75 13.95 1.65 -10.74
N GLU A 76 13.60 1.61 -12.03
CA GLU A 76 14.22 2.43 -13.07
C GLU A 76 13.67 3.88 -13.08
N ARG A 77 12.51 4.11 -12.43
CA ARG A 77 11.82 5.39 -12.40
C ARG A 77 11.85 6.02 -10.99
N MET A 78 13.06 6.21 -10.49
CA MET A 78 13.28 6.82 -9.17
C MET A 78 13.20 8.35 -9.26
N ILE A 79 12.36 8.95 -8.40
CA ILE A 79 12.10 10.39 -8.36
C ILE A 79 12.62 11.08 -7.10
N ALA A 80 12.87 10.32 -6.03
CA ALA A 80 13.54 10.81 -4.81
C ALA A 80 14.10 9.62 -4.00
N ARG A 81 14.93 9.90 -2.99
CA ARG A 81 15.50 8.87 -2.11
C ARG A 81 15.78 9.42 -0.73
N SER A 82 15.53 8.61 0.30
CA SER A 82 16.01 8.78 1.67
C SER A 82 16.95 7.63 2.02
N TYR A 83 18.19 7.95 2.33
CA TYR A 83 19.17 6.99 2.77
C TYR A 83 19.61 7.33 4.20
N ASN A 84 19.31 6.46 5.15
CA ASN A 84 19.53 6.71 6.58
C ASN A 84 18.95 8.07 7.03
N GLY A 85 17.71 8.36 6.66
CA GLY A 85 17.00 9.58 7.00
C GLY A 85 17.49 10.85 6.29
N LYS A 86 18.37 10.73 5.28
CA LYS A 86 18.94 11.85 4.52
C LYS A 86 18.69 11.69 3.03
N GLY A 87 18.43 12.80 2.34
CA GLY A 87 18.25 12.81 0.90
C GLY A 87 17.15 13.77 0.45
N SER A 88 16.69 13.58 -0.79
CA SER A 88 15.63 14.39 -1.39
C SER A 88 14.22 13.94 -0.99
N LEU A 89 14.06 12.72 -0.46
CA LEU A 89 12.82 12.21 0.09
C LEU A 89 12.78 12.45 1.59
N ILE A 90 11.77 13.14 2.06
CA ILE A 90 11.49 13.37 3.48
C ILE A 90 10.36 12.42 3.88
N LEU A 91 10.59 11.61 4.92
CA LEU A 91 9.60 10.74 5.55
C LEU A 91 9.31 11.24 6.95
N LYS A 92 8.04 11.27 7.34
CA LYS A 92 7.58 11.71 8.67
C LYS A 92 6.50 10.77 9.17
N LEU A 93 6.52 10.51 10.48
CA LEU A 93 5.44 9.79 11.16
C LEU A 93 4.57 10.77 11.93
N ASP A 94 3.28 10.52 11.89
CA ASP A 94 2.29 11.16 12.73
C ASP A 94 1.20 10.14 13.13
N SER A 95 0.13 10.61 13.78
CA SER A 95 -0.98 9.75 14.20
C SER A 95 -1.80 9.18 13.03
N HIS A 96 -1.70 9.78 11.84
CA HIS A 96 -2.39 9.32 10.64
C HIS A 96 -1.60 8.22 9.93
N GLY A 97 -0.26 8.34 9.86
CA GLY A 97 0.53 7.36 9.14
C GLY A 97 1.97 7.76 8.87
N MET A 98 2.53 7.17 7.83
CA MET A 98 3.84 7.52 7.26
C MET A 98 3.65 8.47 6.08
N GLY A 99 3.79 9.77 6.35
CA GLY A 99 3.79 10.81 5.34
C GLY A 99 5.12 10.90 4.60
N TYR A 100 5.06 11.38 3.37
CA TYR A 100 6.24 11.67 2.56
C TYR A 100 6.13 13.03 1.86
N SER A 101 7.27 13.65 1.58
CA SER A 101 7.36 14.80 0.68
C SER A 101 8.69 14.83 -0.05
N PHE A 102 8.68 15.34 -1.27
CA PHE A 102 9.88 15.56 -2.09
C PHE A 102 9.64 16.62 -3.17
N GLU A 103 10.69 17.33 -3.55
CA GLU A 103 10.68 18.16 -4.75
C GLU A 103 10.88 17.26 -5.98
N ALA A 104 9.96 17.30 -6.95
CA ALA A 104 10.07 16.55 -8.17
C ALA A 104 11.33 16.96 -8.95
N PRO A 105 12.21 16.02 -9.34
CA PRO A 105 13.45 16.33 -10.01
C PRO A 105 13.18 16.93 -11.41
N ARG A 106 14.15 17.71 -11.94
CA ARG A 106 14.07 18.28 -13.29
C ARG A 106 14.51 17.25 -14.33
N THR A 107 13.80 16.13 -14.36
CA THR A 107 14.00 14.99 -15.26
C THR A 107 12.68 14.62 -15.93
N PRO A 108 12.67 13.82 -17.01
CA PRO A 108 11.42 13.37 -17.63
C PRO A 108 10.44 12.72 -16.65
N ASP A 109 10.92 11.91 -15.71
CA ASP A 109 10.08 11.27 -14.68
C ASP A 109 9.56 12.27 -13.65
N GLY A 110 10.32 13.29 -13.30
CA GLY A 110 9.85 14.35 -12.41
C GLY A 110 8.76 15.19 -13.05
N GLU A 111 8.93 15.60 -14.32
CA GLU A 111 7.91 16.34 -15.08
C GLU A 111 6.65 15.50 -15.31
N TYR A 112 6.81 14.21 -15.63
CA TYR A 112 5.72 13.25 -15.73
C TYR A 112 4.94 13.17 -14.41
N SER A 113 5.64 13.04 -13.27
CA SER A 113 5.02 12.93 -11.95
C SER A 113 4.18 14.18 -11.63
N LEU A 114 4.70 15.38 -11.90
CA LEU A 114 3.99 16.64 -11.67
C LEU A 114 2.71 16.72 -12.50
N GLU A 115 2.81 16.42 -13.79
CA GLU A 115 1.67 16.49 -14.69
C GLU A 115 0.59 15.47 -14.30
N MET A 116 0.98 14.21 -14.03
CA MET A 116 0.03 13.14 -13.71
C MET A 116 -0.66 13.34 -12.35
N VAL A 117 0.07 13.84 -11.34
CA VAL A 117 -0.52 14.20 -10.03
C VAL A 117 -1.45 15.42 -10.19
N LYS A 118 -1.04 16.44 -10.93
CA LYS A 118 -1.85 17.64 -11.18
C LYS A 118 -3.16 17.31 -11.89
N ARG A 119 -3.14 16.41 -12.86
CA ARG A 119 -4.33 15.95 -13.61
C ARG A 119 -5.20 15.01 -12.81
N GLY A 120 -4.67 14.40 -11.74
CA GLY A 120 -5.36 13.36 -10.98
C GLY A 120 -5.33 11.98 -11.66
N ASP A 121 -4.44 11.77 -12.65
CA ASP A 121 -4.25 10.47 -13.29
C ASP A 121 -3.42 9.52 -12.39
N ILE A 122 -2.55 10.07 -11.56
CA ILE A 122 -1.92 9.40 -10.41
C ILE A 122 -2.60 9.90 -9.15
N PHE A 123 -3.33 9.03 -8.45
CA PHE A 123 -4.16 9.36 -7.30
C PHE A 123 -4.01 8.40 -6.12
N GLY A 124 -2.97 7.59 -6.12
CA GLY A 124 -2.63 6.70 -5.02
C GLY A 124 -1.19 6.82 -4.58
N SER A 125 -0.98 6.56 -3.31
CA SER A 125 0.33 6.38 -2.68
C SER A 125 0.48 4.93 -2.27
N SER A 126 1.69 4.39 -2.38
CA SER A 126 1.97 2.99 -2.08
C SER A 126 3.30 2.85 -1.38
N PHE A 127 3.52 1.77 -0.65
CA PHE A 127 4.83 1.43 -0.12
C PHE A 127 5.12 -0.06 -0.22
N GLY A 128 6.40 -0.37 -0.40
CA GLY A 128 6.93 -1.72 -0.46
C GLY A 128 7.71 -2.06 0.81
N TYR A 129 7.39 -3.19 1.46
CA TYR A 129 7.95 -3.55 2.75
C TYR A 129 8.15 -5.06 2.93
N TRP A 130 8.88 -5.43 3.96
CA TRP A 130 8.94 -6.79 4.50
C TRP A 130 8.58 -6.80 5.97
N THR A 131 7.88 -7.84 6.38
CA THR A 131 7.61 -8.15 7.78
C THR A 131 7.77 -9.65 8.02
N ASP A 132 8.09 -10.02 9.26
CA ASP A 132 8.08 -11.42 9.70
C ASP A 132 6.65 -11.81 10.06
N GLU A 133 6.00 -12.58 9.19
CA GLU A 133 4.60 -12.96 9.33
C GLU A 133 4.29 -13.64 10.67
N LYS A 134 5.23 -14.42 11.21
CA LYS A 134 5.01 -15.18 12.45
C LYS A 134 5.18 -14.34 13.70
N LYS A 135 6.03 -13.31 13.66
CA LYS A 135 6.39 -12.51 14.84
C LYS A 135 5.64 -11.19 14.90
N ASN A 136 5.38 -10.59 13.73
CA ASN A 136 4.95 -9.22 13.62
C ASN A 136 3.50 -9.08 13.15
N VAL A 137 2.82 -10.20 12.87
CA VAL A 137 1.47 -10.21 12.34
C VAL A 137 0.58 -11.09 13.21
N THR A 138 -0.64 -10.64 13.46
CA THR A 138 -1.68 -11.48 14.08
C THR A 138 -2.85 -11.64 13.12
N TRP A 139 -3.38 -12.85 13.11
CA TRP A 139 -4.58 -13.19 12.38
C TRP A 139 -5.72 -13.42 13.36
N SER A 140 -6.85 -12.81 13.08
CA SER A 140 -8.08 -12.98 13.84
C SER A 140 -9.27 -13.16 12.91
N LYS A 141 -10.41 -13.55 13.45
CA LYS A 141 -11.65 -13.64 12.70
C LYS A 141 -12.64 -12.65 13.31
N ARG A 142 -13.13 -11.72 12.50
CA ARG A 142 -14.17 -10.75 12.89
C ARG A 142 -15.51 -11.50 13.11
N GLY A 143 -16.43 -10.89 13.84
CA GLY A 143 -17.72 -11.52 14.18
C GLY A 143 -18.59 -11.91 12.98
N ASP A 144 -18.39 -11.26 11.84
CA ASP A 144 -19.02 -11.57 10.54
C ASP A 144 -18.29 -12.69 9.76
N GLY A 145 -17.23 -13.24 10.32
CA GLY A 145 -16.47 -14.32 9.70
C GLY A 145 -15.28 -13.91 8.87
N ILE A 146 -15.08 -12.61 8.64
CA ILE A 146 -13.98 -12.06 7.84
C ILE A 146 -12.65 -12.25 8.59
N LEU A 147 -11.62 -12.69 7.85
CA LEU A 147 -10.26 -12.75 8.37
C LEU A 147 -9.67 -11.35 8.44
N MET A 148 -9.04 -11.05 9.57
CA MET A 148 -8.32 -9.81 9.83
C MET A 148 -6.83 -10.11 9.97
N ARG A 149 -6.00 -9.38 9.23
CA ARG A 149 -4.54 -9.44 9.33
C ARG A 149 -4.04 -8.13 9.93
N ASN A 150 -3.55 -8.17 11.15
CA ASN A 150 -3.02 -7.00 11.84
C ASN A 150 -1.50 -7.02 11.81
N VAL A 151 -0.90 -6.04 11.15
CA VAL A 151 0.55 -5.88 11.05
C VAL A 151 1.02 -4.96 12.17
N HIS A 152 1.72 -5.52 13.17
CA HIS A 152 2.18 -4.79 14.35
C HIS A 152 3.57 -4.20 14.18
N LYS A 153 4.36 -4.74 13.25
CA LYS A 153 5.72 -4.27 13.01
C LYS A 153 6.14 -4.52 11.58
N ILE A 154 6.80 -3.54 10.98
CA ILE A 154 7.48 -3.63 9.71
C ILE A 154 8.99 -3.70 9.96
N ASP A 155 9.67 -4.65 9.33
CA ASP A 155 11.11 -4.85 9.52
C ASP A 155 11.96 -4.03 8.55
N ILE A 156 11.47 -3.87 7.31
CA ILE A 156 12.19 -3.16 6.24
C ILE A 156 11.18 -2.40 5.39
N ILE A 157 11.48 -1.14 5.09
CA ILE A 157 10.82 -0.36 4.04
C ILE A 157 11.80 -0.17 2.90
N ARG A 158 11.39 -0.43 1.65
CA ARG A 158 12.27 -0.34 0.48
C ARG A 158 11.93 0.81 -0.43
N ASP A 159 10.66 1.05 -0.62
CA ASP A 159 10.20 2.13 -1.48
C ASP A 159 8.86 2.68 -1.02
N ILE A 160 8.60 3.88 -1.45
CA ILE A 160 7.28 4.46 -1.57
C ILE A 160 7.03 4.73 -3.05
N SER A 161 5.78 4.73 -3.48
CA SER A 161 5.47 4.98 -4.88
C SER A 161 4.22 5.83 -5.04
N ILE A 162 4.24 6.69 -6.04
CA ILE A 162 3.02 7.30 -6.57
C ILE A 162 2.44 6.36 -7.63
N VAL A 163 1.14 6.05 -7.56
CA VAL A 163 0.52 5.02 -8.39
C VAL A 163 -0.83 5.48 -8.97
N ALA A 164 -1.11 5.03 -10.19
CA ALA A 164 -2.39 5.31 -10.86
C ALA A 164 -3.52 4.39 -10.37
N SER A 165 -3.19 3.21 -9.85
CA SER A 165 -4.17 2.23 -9.36
C SER A 165 -3.83 1.79 -7.94
N PRO A 166 -4.25 2.55 -6.91
CA PRO A 166 -4.01 2.12 -5.54
C PRO A 166 -4.87 0.89 -5.21
N ALA A 167 -4.22 -0.17 -4.71
CA ALA A 167 -4.89 -1.42 -4.32
C ALA A 167 -5.94 -1.25 -3.20
N TYR A 168 -5.95 -0.11 -2.54
CA TYR A 168 -6.90 0.26 -1.47
C TYR A 168 -8.05 1.16 -1.94
N MET A 169 -8.12 1.53 -3.21
CA MET A 169 -9.32 2.15 -3.80
C MET A 169 -10.05 1.11 -4.66
N GLY A 170 -11.00 0.39 -4.06
CA GLY A 170 -11.92 -0.55 -4.72
C GLY A 170 -11.23 -1.65 -5.49
N THR A 171 -11.25 -2.79 -4.86
CA THR A 171 -11.24 -4.11 -5.48
C THR A 171 -11.30 -4.09 -7.01
N GLU A 172 -10.16 -4.24 -7.63
CA GLU A 172 -10.13 -5.30 -8.59
C GLU A 172 -9.21 -6.40 -8.02
N VAL A 173 -9.72 -7.14 -7.04
CA VAL A 173 -9.49 -8.56 -7.06
C VAL A 173 -10.08 -8.97 -8.39
N ASN A 174 -9.24 -9.35 -9.33
CA ASN A 174 -9.67 -9.76 -10.65
C ASN A 174 -10.50 -11.04 -10.44
N VAL A 175 -11.81 -10.88 -10.25
CA VAL A 175 -12.77 -11.98 -10.02
C VAL A 175 -12.65 -13.00 -11.13
N ARG A 176 -12.19 -12.58 -12.33
CA ARG A 176 -11.91 -13.48 -13.46
C ARG A 176 -10.75 -14.45 -13.20
N SER A 177 -9.78 -14.12 -12.38
CA SER A 177 -8.73 -15.08 -12.00
C SER A 177 -9.15 -16.02 -10.87
N ILE A 178 -10.23 -15.71 -10.16
CA ILE A 178 -10.78 -16.55 -9.10
C ILE A 178 -11.71 -17.63 -9.69
N GLU A 179 -12.46 -17.34 -10.75
CA GLU A 179 -13.44 -18.28 -11.33
C GLU A 179 -12.84 -19.56 -11.94
N GLY A 180 -11.55 -19.57 -12.28
CA GLY A 180 -10.91 -20.71 -12.96
C GLY A 180 -10.13 -21.66 -12.04
N THR A 181 -9.93 -21.35 -10.75
CA THR A 181 -8.91 -22.03 -9.94
C THR A 181 -9.38 -22.53 -8.57
N PHE A 182 -10.64 -22.30 -8.14
CA PHE A 182 -11.05 -22.58 -6.77
C PHE A 182 -12.32 -23.43 -6.65
N GLU A 183 -12.20 -24.55 -5.96
CA GLU A 183 -13.32 -25.12 -5.22
C GLU A 183 -13.61 -24.17 -4.05
N ILE A 184 -14.78 -23.53 -4.03
CA ILE A 184 -15.23 -22.62 -2.99
C ILE A 184 -15.67 -23.45 -1.79
N PRO A 185 -14.95 -23.42 -0.66
CA PRO A 185 -15.23 -24.36 0.43
C PRO A 185 -16.42 -24.00 1.31
N ASP A 186 -17.09 -22.84 1.14
CA ASP A 186 -18.14 -22.38 2.07
C ASP A 186 -19.19 -21.50 1.38
N GLU A 187 -20.46 -21.65 1.78
CA GLU A 187 -21.59 -20.89 1.23
C GLU A 187 -21.55 -19.39 1.58
N THR A 188 -20.91 -19.00 2.67
CA THR A 188 -20.69 -17.61 3.07
C THR A 188 -19.91 -16.84 2.03
N TYR A 189 -18.90 -17.46 1.41
CA TYR A 189 -18.09 -16.85 0.36
C TYR A 189 -18.90 -16.59 -0.93
N LYS A 190 -19.89 -17.43 -1.25
CA LYS A 190 -20.77 -17.21 -2.40
C LYS A 190 -21.57 -15.92 -2.27
N ASN A 191 -21.97 -15.57 -1.05
CA ASN A 191 -22.68 -14.32 -0.77
C ASN A 191 -21.77 -13.09 -0.94
N ASP A 192 -20.51 -13.19 -0.52
CA ASP A 192 -19.53 -12.11 -0.67
C ASP A 192 -19.13 -11.90 -2.13
N VAL A 193 -18.94 -12.96 -2.91
CA VAL A 193 -18.70 -12.88 -4.36
C VAL A 193 -19.91 -12.30 -5.10
N ASN A 194 -21.13 -12.65 -4.70
CA ASN A 194 -22.35 -12.08 -5.30
C ASN A 194 -22.55 -10.61 -4.92
N LEU A 195 -22.18 -10.22 -3.69
CA LEU A 195 -22.18 -8.82 -3.27
C LEU A 195 -21.18 -8.00 -4.09
N LEU A 196 -19.98 -8.54 -4.31
CA LEU A 196 -18.96 -7.93 -5.15
C LEU A 196 -19.39 -7.83 -6.63
N ARG A 197 -20.03 -8.87 -7.18
CA ARG A 197 -20.59 -8.85 -8.54
C ARG A 197 -21.66 -7.78 -8.72
N ASN A 198 -22.50 -7.59 -7.71
CA ASN A 198 -23.55 -6.55 -7.75
C ASN A 198 -22.99 -5.14 -7.64
N LEU A 199 -21.82 -4.96 -7.03
CA LEU A 199 -21.12 -3.66 -6.96
C LEU A 199 -20.35 -3.30 -8.25
N ILE A 200 -20.01 -4.30 -9.07
CA ILE A 200 -19.28 -4.13 -10.34
C ILE A 200 -20.24 -3.91 -11.54
N ASN A 201 -21.49 -4.29 -11.40
CA ASN A 201 -22.50 -4.19 -12.48
C ASN A 201 -23.39 -2.93 -12.37
N ILE A 202 -22.92 -1.87 -11.71
CA ILE A 202 -23.58 -0.55 -11.70
C ILE A 202 -22.86 0.38 -12.67
#